data_5ccf4f57f2233acffcaaf38f2ba36654
#
_entry.id   5ccf4f57f2233acffcaaf38f2ba36654
#
_cell.length_a   1.000
_cell.length_b   1.000
_cell.length_c   1.000
_cell.angle_alpha   90.00
_cell.angle_beta   90.00
_cell.angle_gamma   90.00
#
_symmetry.space_group_name_H-M   'P 1'
#
loop_
_entity.id
_entity.type
_entity.pdbx_description
1 polymer ?
#
loop_
_entity_poly.entity_id
_entity_poly.type
_entity_poly.pdbx_seq_one_letter_code
_entity_poly.pdbx_strand_id
1 'polypeptide(L)'
;MTISFKERVKGVLITQAQVYNERFLNKEYLIHSNEFKYNLFYIIAAKKDNFLHLTGVSTNLKANDFFDKCLNGTLIEDDFYIKDSQQKGSVRRKINSLPFAFNLFNDQRILVEENFIKNCISCSFASSDKKCTLGFTHTEKAKPQTLLKGNELRNPISVDVIAVKNEGEELFNIVYVSNKNINLEQFPIKLK
;
A
#
# COMPACT_ATOMS: atom_id res chain seq x y z
N MET A 1 -31.25 -9.32 9.66
CA MET A 1 -31.13 -8.94 8.23
C MET A 1 -29.72 -9.29 7.77
N THR A 2 -29.57 -9.94 6.63
CA THR A 2 -28.24 -10.26 6.08
C THR A 2 -27.74 -9.08 5.29
N ILE A 3 -26.62 -8.49 5.69
CA ILE A 3 -25.95 -7.39 5.00
C ILE A 3 -25.55 -7.82 3.58
N SER A 4 -25.88 -7.03 2.58
CA SER A 4 -25.53 -7.30 1.18
C SER A 4 -24.01 -7.27 0.98
N PHE A 5 -23.50 -7.95 -0.07
CA PHE A 5 -22.07 -7.88 -0.39
C PHE A 5 -21.63 -6.44 -0.69
N LYS A 6 -22.45 -5.68 -1.41
CA LYS A 6 -22.18 -4.30 -1.78
C LYS A 6 -22.14 -3.37 -0.55
N GLU A 7 -23.08 -3.53 0.37
CA GLU A 7 -23.12 -2.80 1.62
C GLU A 7 -21.87 -3.10 2.50
N ARG A 8 -21.47 -4.39 2.59
CA ARG A 8 -20.23 -4.77 3.27
C ARG A 8 -19.00 -4.12 2.62
N VAL A 9 -18.91 -4.11 1.29
CA VAL A 9 -17.84 -3.45 0.56
C VAL A 9 -17.82 -1.96 0.89
N LYS A 10 -18.96 -1.26 0.84
CA LYS A 10 -19.09 0.15 1.21
C LYS A 10 -18.56 0.42 2.62
N GLY A 11 -18.97 -0.36 3.61
CA GLY A 11 -18.50 -0.20 4.99
C GLY A 11 -16.97 -0.32 5.11
N VAL A 12 -16.36 -1.32 4.44
CA VAL A 12 -14.90 -1.48 4.45
C VAL A 12 -14.22 -0.31 3.74
N LEU A 13 -14.74 0.15 2.60
CA LEU A 13 -14.17 1.29 1.86
C LEU A 13 -14.12 2.55 2.72
N ILE A 14 -15.22 2.88 3.42
CA ILE A 14 -15.28 4.05 4.32
C ILE A 14 -14.27 3.91 5.45
N THR A 15 -14.25 2.78 6.14
CA THR A 15 -13.31 2.55 7.26
C THR A 15 -11.86 2.59 6.77
N GLN A 16 -11.56 1.94 5.64
CA GLN A 16 -10.17 1.85 5.17
C GLN A 16 -9.68 3.15 4.50
N ALA A 17 -10.56 4.01 4.01
CA ALA A 17 -10.17 5.34 3.55
C ALA A 17 -9.63 6.21 4.70
N GLN A 18 -10.20 6.09 5.89
CA GLN A 18 -9.70 6.78 7.10
C GLN A 18 -8.31 6.27 7.47
N VAL A 19 -8.11 4.94 7.49
CA VAL A 19 -6.79 4.34 7.79
C VAL A 19 -5.75 4.74 6.73
N TYR A 20 -6.14 4.73 5.44
CA TYR A 20 -5.27 5.16 4.35
C TYR A 20 -4.88 6.63 4.48
N ASN A 21 -5.82 7.50 4.81
CA ASN A 21 -5.56 8.92 5.05
C ASN A 21 -4.55 9.12 6.19
N GLU A 22 -4.73 8.41 7.29
CA GLU A 22 -3.89 8.51 8.48
C GLU A 22 -2.48 7.94 8.25
N ARG A 23 -2.38 6.81 7.53
CA ARG A 23 -1.15 6.01 7.45
C ARG A 23 -0.33 6.29 6.19
N PHE A 24 -0.96 6.64 5.09
CA PHE A 24 -0.29 6.78 3.79
C PHE A 24 -0.28 8.18 3.22
N LEU A 25 -1.39 8.93 3.35
CA LEU A 25 -1.43 10.28 2.77
C LEU A 25 -0.55 11.25 3.55
N ASN A 26 0.07 12.17 2.81
CA ASN A 26 0.99 13.18 3.35
C ASN A 26 2.18 12.58 4.12
N LYS A 27 2.51 11.31 3.84
CA LYS A 27 3.67 10.62 4.41
C LYS A 27 4.56 10.04 3.32
N GLU A 28 5.85 10.01 3.62
CA GLU A 28 6.85 9.32 2.82
C GLU A 28 7.50 8.24 3.67
N TYR A 29 7.52 7.00 3.17
CA TYR A 29 8.22 5.89 3.81
C TYR A 29 9.50 5.60 3.06
N LEU A 30 10.59 5.42 3.78
CA LEU A 30 11.83 4.87 3.26
C LEU A 30 11.91 3.40 3.67
N ILE A 31 12.19 2.54 2.69
CA ILE A 31 12.40 1.10 2.88
C ILE A 31 13.78 0.74 2.35
N HIS A 32 14.59 0.11 3.18
CA HIS A 32 15.92 -0.36 2.81
C HIS A 32 16.14 -1.81 3.24
N SER A 33 16.95 -2.51 2.43
CA SER A 33 17.54 -3.81 2.75
C SER A 33 18.97 -3.85 2.26
N ASN A 34 19.88 -4.42 3.02
CA ASN A 34 21.25 -4.69 2.58
C ASN A 34 21.32 -5.70 1.42
N GLU A 35 20.23 -6.43 1.16
CA GLU A 35 20.10 -7.38 0.06
C GLU A 35 19.56 -6.76 -1.22
N PHE A 36 19.22 -5.47 -1.24
CA PHE A 36 18.78 -4.75 -2.45
C PHE A 36 19.91 -4.70 -3.48
N LYS A 37 19.55 -4.99 -4.74
CA LYS A 37 20.49 -5.09 -5.86
C LYS A 37 20.41 -3.91 -6.83
N TYR A 38 19.27 -3.23 -6.88
CA TYR A 38 18.98 -2.21 -7.88
C TYR A 38 18.95 -0.80 -7.29
N ASN A 39 18.51 -0.64 -6.05
CA ASN A 39 18.45 0.66 -5.38
C ASN A 39 18.96 0.52 -3.94
N LEU A 40 19.59 1.57 -3.42
CA LEU A 40 19.97 1.61 -2.01
C LEU A 40 18.74 1.59 -1.10
N PHE A 41 17.67 2.25 -1.51
CA PHE A 41 16.38 2.31 -0.80
C PHE A 41 15.25 2.65 -1.78
N TYR A 42 14.03 2.49 -1.33
CA TYR A 42 12.82 2.94 -2.03
C TYR A 42 12.08 3.95 -1.17
N ILE A 43 11.58 5.02 -1.80
CA ILE A 43 10.67 5.99 -1.17
C ILE A 43 9.25 5.70 -1.65
N ILE A 44 8.33 5.59 -0.72
CA ILE A 44 6.90 5.41 -0.99
C ILE A 44 6.18 6.70 -0.63
N ALA A 45 5.39 7.23 -1.58
CA ALA A 45 4.54 8.39 -1.37
C ALA A 45 3.18 8.16 -2.04
N ALA A 46 2.17 7.85 -1.26
CA ALA A 46 0.82 7.56 -1.75
C ALA A 46 0.02 8.84 -2.01
N LYS A 47 -0.91 8.77 -2.97
CA LYS A 47 -1.88 9.84 -3.30
C LYS A 47 -3.30 9.31 -3.18
N LYS A 48 -4.29 10.21 -3.11
CA LYS A 48 -5.73 9.87 -3.00
C LYS A 48 -6.19 8.93 -4.12
N ASP A 49 -5.73 9.17 -5.35
CA ASP A 49 -6.12 8.39 -6.53
C ASP A 49 -5.64 6.94 -6.49
N ASN A 50 -4.56 6.64 -5.77
CA ASN A 50 -4.08 5.27 -5.64
C ASN A 50 -5.04 4.37 -4.85
N PHE A 51 -5.85 4.93 -3.94
CA PHE A 51 -6.79 4.18 -3.13
C PHE A 51 -7.76 3.35 -3.98
N LEU A 52 -8.37 3.96 -5.00
CA LEU A 52 -9.34 3.28 -5.88
C LEU A 52 -8.76 1.99 -6.49
N HIS A 53 -7.52 2.03 -6.99
CA HIS A 53 -6.87 0.88 -7.61
C HIS A 53 -6.69 -0.30 -6.65
N LEU A 54 -6.55 -0.03 -5.36
CA LEU A 54 -6.37 -1.06 -4.34
C LEU A 54 -7.68 -1.75 -3.96
N THR A 55 -8.83 -1.14 -4.24
CA THR A 55 -10.15 -1.68 -3.88
C THR A 55 -10.67 -2.72 -4.85
N GLY A 56 -10.37 -2.55 -6.13
CA GLY A 56 -10.85 -3.40 -7.24
C GLY A 56 -12.28 -3.11 -7.68
N VAL A 57 -13.00 -2.16 -7.07
CA VAL A 57 -14.32 -1.73 -7.55
C VAL A 57 -14.20 -0.85 -8.79
N SER A 58 -15.29 -0.69 -9.53
CA SER A 58 -15.44 0.28 -10.62
C SER A 58 -16.31 1.45 -10.14
N THR A 59 -16.07 2.64 -10.67
CA THR A 59 -16.85 3.84 -10.40
C THR A 59 -16.88 4.77 -11.60
N ASN A 60 -17.89 5.62 -11.71
CA ASN A 60 -17.95 6.71 -12.67
C ASN A 60 -17.40 8.03 -12.11
N LEU A 61 -17.04 8.05 -10.82
CA LEU A 61 -16.41 9.20 -10.17
C LEU A 61 -14.93 9.29 -10.56
N LYS A 62 -14.35 10.50 -10.50
CA LYS A 62 -12.91 10.64 -10.49
C LYS A 62 -12.32 9.95 -9.26
N ALA A 63 -11.12 9.39 -9.36
CA ALA A 63 -10.52 8.62 -8.27
C ALA A 63 -10.37 9.42 -6.96
N ASN A 64 -10.06 10.72 -7.06
CA ASN A 64 -9.98 11.60 -5.89
C ASN A 64 -11.36 11.83 -5.25
N ASP A 65 -12.41 12.07 -6.06
CA ASP A 65 -13.77 12.28 -5.58
C ASP A 65 -14.32 11.01 -4.91
N PHE A 66 -14.00 9.85 -5.48
CA PHE A 66 -14.34 8.56 -4.88
C PHE A 66 -13.68 8.40 -3.51
N PHE A 67 -12.37 8.71 -3.40
CA PHE A 67 -11.66 8.66 -2.14
C PHE A 67 -12.27 9.64 -1.11
N ASP A 68 -12.53 10.87 -1.51
CA ASP A 68 -13.09 11.89 -0.61
C ASP A 68 -14.49 11.50 -0.11
N LYS A 69 -15.34 10.89 -0.94
CA LYS A 69 -16.63 10.32 -0.48
C LYS A 69 -16.44 9.18 0.51
N CYS A 70 -15.47 8.30 0.30
CA CYS A 70 -15.13 7.25 1.26
C CYS A 70 -14.66 7.86 2.59
N LEU A 71 -13.72 8.80 2.55
CA LEU A 71 -13.12 9.43 3.72
C LEU A 71 -14.18 10.18 4.57
N ASN A 72 -15.09 10.89 3.91
CA ASN A 72 -16.14 11.68 4.56
C ASN A 72 -17.36 10.85 4.98
N GLY A 73 -17.38 9.54 4.68
CA GLY A 73 -18.52 8.66 4.99
C GLY A 73 -19.76 8.92 4.13
N THR A 74 -19.64 9.67 3.03
CA THR A 74 -20.75 10.04 2.13
C THR A 74 -20.88 9.14 0.91
N LEU A 75 -20.06 8.05 0.82
CA LEU A 75 -20.16 7.07 -0.25
C LEU A 75 -21.50 6.34 -0.17
N ILE A 76 -22.25 6.32 -1.28
CA ILE A 76 -23.48 5.54 -1.43
C ILE A 76 -23.24 4.35 -2.36
N GLU A 77 -24.16 3.37 -2.37
CA GLU A 77 -24.01 2.16 -3.19
C GLU A 77 -24.01 2.45 -4.70
N ASP A 78 -24.64 3.53 -5.14
CA ASP A 78 -24.67 3.91 -6.57
C ASP A 78 -23.39 4.61 -7.04
N ASP A 79 -22.53 5.04 -6.13
CA ASP A 79 -21.24 5.65 -6.47
C ASP A 79 -20.22 4.64 -7.03
N PHE A 80 -20.45 3.32 -6.86
CA PHE A 80 -19.56 2.28 -7.35
C PHE A 80 -20.32 1.02 -7.80
N TYR A 81 -19.67 0.22 -8.63
CA TYR A 81 -20.27 -1.02 -9.14
C TYR A 81 -19.24 -2.13 -9.31
N ILE A 82 -19.74 -3.35 -9.45
CA ILE A 82 -18.97 -4.57 -9.69
C ILE A 82 -19.53 -5.18 -10.98
N LYS A 83 -18.72 -5.20 -12.04
CA LYS A 83 -19.16 -5.50 -13.40
C LYS A 83 -19.71 -6.92 -13.56
N ASP A 84 -19.00 -7.89 -12.97
CA ASP A 84 -19.29 -9.31 -13.18
C ASP A 84 -18.82 -10.18 -11.99
N SER A 85 -19.02 -11.49 -12.12
CA SER A 85 -18.62 -12.46 -11.08
C SER A 85 -17.11 -12.55 -10.89
N GLN A 86 -16.31 -12.36 -11.95
CA GLN A 86 -14.86 -12.40 -11.89
C GLN A 86 -14.32 -11.19 -11.12
N GLN A 87 -14.83 -9.99 -11.42
CA GLN A 87 -14.51 -8.79 -10.68
C GLN A 87 -14.97 -8.92 -9.21
N LYS A 88 -16.15 -9.50 -8.95
CA LYS A 88 -16.64 -9.76 -7.57
C LYS A 88 -15.65 -10.58 -6.76
N GLY A 89 -15.05 -11.62 -7.35
CA GLY A 89 -13.99 -12.41 -6.73
C GLY A 89 -12.75 -11.59 -6.41
N SER A 90 -12.33 -10.72 -7.34
CA SER A 90 -11.19 -9.81 -7.16
C SER A 90 -11.47 -8.78 -6.05
N VAL A 91 -12.61 -8.11 -6.09
CA VAL A 91 -13.05 -7.15 -5.06
C VAL A 91 -13.05 -7.82 -3.69
N ARG A 92 -13.62 -9.02 -3.56
CA ARG A 92 -13.65 -9.76 -2.29
C ARG A 92 -12.25 -9.98 -1.72
N ARG A 93 -11.28 -10.39 -2.55
CA ARG A 93 -9.89 -10.59 -2.12
C ARG A 93 -9.25 -9.29 -1.67
N LYS A 94 -9.38 -8.23 -2.46
CA LYS A 94 -8.80 -6.92 -2.19
C LYS A 94 -9.39 -6.29 -0.91
N ILE A 95 -10.71 -6.24 -0.78
CA ILE A 95 -11.40 -5.68 0.39
C ILE A 95 -10.98 -6.40 1.69
N ASN A 96 -10.80 -7.71 1.65
CA ASN A 96 -10.32 -8.46 2.81
C ASN A 96 -8.82 -8.21 3.10
N SER A 97 -8.05 -7.74 2.14
CA SER A 97 -6.61 -7.47 2.28
C SER A 97 -6.28 -6.01 2.64
N LEU A 98 -7.20 -5.06 2.38
CA LEU A 98 -6.98 -3.62 2.67
C LEU A 98 -6.54 -3.35 4.12
N PRO A 99 -7.16 -3.95 5.17
CA PRO A 99 -6.77 -3.69 6.55
C PRO A 99 -5.31 -4.07 6.85
N PHE A 100 -4.78 -5.07 6.17
CA PHE A 100 -3.38 -5.49 6.31
C PHE A 100 -2.46 -4.57 5.52
N ALA A 101 -2.83 -4.23 4.28
CA ALA A 101 -2.04 -3.40 3.40
C ALA A 101 -1.71 -2.03 4.02
N PHE A 102 -2.67 -1.40 4.67
CA PHE A 102 -2.49 -0.06 5.23
C PHE A 102 -1.80 -0.05 6.60
N ASN A 103 -1.55 -1.21 7.18
CA ASN A 103 -0.73 -1.38 8.37
C ASN A 103 0.65 -2.01 8.09
N LEU A 104 0.96 -2.25 6.80
CA LEU A 104 2.13 -3.02 6.38
C LEU A 104 3.45 -2.47 6.96
N PHE A 105 3.65 -1.14 6.94
CA PHE A 105 4.90 -0.53 7.40
C PHE A 105 4.96 -0.26 8.91
N ASN A 106 3.96 -0.70 9.65
CA ASN A 106 4.00 -0.73 11.12
C ASN A 106 4.45 -2.09 11.65
N ASP A 107 4.49 -3.13 10.80
CA ASP A 107 4.97 -4.47 11.16
C ASP A 107 6.46 -4.59 10.81
N GLN A 108 7.27 -4.90 11.82
CA GLN A 108 8.72 -5.08 11.70
C GLN A 108 9.11 -6.33 10.89
N ARG A 109 8.18 -7.24 10.59
CA ARG A 109 8.42 -8.51 9.90
C ARG A 109 8.07 -8.49 8.42
N ILE A 110 8.04 -7.34 7.79
CA ILE A 110 7.76 -7.26 6.37
C ILE A 110 8.89 -7.84 5.53
N LEU A 111 8.49 -8.46 4.43
CA LEU A 111 9.37 -8.94 3.38
C LEU A 111 9.20 -8.07 2.14
N VAL A 112 10.22 -7.98 1.32
CA VAL A 112 10.18 -7.23 0.06
C VAL A 112 10.77 -8.04 -1.07
N GLU A 113 10.40 -7.72 -2.30
CA GLU A 113 10.99 -8.26 -3.54
C GLU A 113 11.11 -7.14 -4.56
N GLU A 114 12.33 -6.92 -5.08
CA GLU A 114 12.58 -5.95 -6.16
C GLU A 114 12.11 -6.51 -7.51
N ASN A 115 11.73 -5.61 -8.44
CA ASN A 115 11.28 -5.98 -9.79
C ASN A 115 10.16 -7.02 -9.78
N PHE A 116 9.21 -6.85 -8.87
CA PHE A 116 8.09 -7.77 -8.70
C PHE A 116 7.16 -7.77 -9.93
N ILE A 117 6.86 -8.96 -10.45
CA ILE A 117 5.95 -9.15 -11.58
C ILE A 117 4.89 -10.19 -11.24
N LYS A 118 3.63 -9.80 -11.36
CA LYS A 118 2.49 -10.72 -11.18
C LYS A 118 1.33 -10.31 -12.09
N ASN A 119 0.74 -11.29 -12.79
CA ASN A 119 -0.44 -11.09 -13.65
C ASN A 119 -0.28 -9.91 -14.63
N CYS A 120 0.85 -9.83 -15.32
CA CYS A 120 1.21 -8.73 -16.24
C CYS A 120 1.35 -7.35 -15.58
N ILE A 121 1.35 -7.26 -14.25
CA ILE A 121 1.65 -6.03 -13.51
C ILE A 121 3.12 -6.08 -13.12
N SER A 122 3.88 -5.08 -13.56
CA SER A 122 5.28 -4.86 -13.16
C SER A 122 5.34 -3.77 -12.10
N CYS A 123 6.06 -4.04 -11.02
CA CYS A 123 6.30 -3.14 -9.91
C CYS A 123 7.80 -2.97 -9.67
N SER A 124 8.23 -1.78 -9.26
CA SER A 124 9.64 -1.56 -8.87
C SER A 124 10.03 -2.47 -7.70
N PHE A 125 9.12 -2.60 -6.76
CA PHE A 125 9.19 -3.58 -5.68
C PHE A 125 7.80 -3.90 -5.15
N ALA A 126 7.69 -4.95 -4.33
CA ALA A 126 6.50 -5.28 -3.57
C ALA A 126 6.87 -5.62 -2.13
N SER A 127 5.97 -5.34 -1.20
CA SER A 127 6.06 -5.68 0.22
C SER A 127 4.99 -6.66 0.65
N SER A 128 5.29 -7.53 1.62
CA SER A 128 4.33 -8.49 2.17
C SER A 128 4.53 -8.72 3.66
N ASP A 129 3.42 -8.83 4.39
CA ASP A 129 3.34 -9.30 5.78
C ASP A 129 2.85 -10.76 5.86
N LYS A 130 2.83 -11.49 4.73
CA LYS A 130 2.24 -12.82 4.52
C LYS A 130 0.71 -12.86 4.44
N LYS A 131 0.00 -11.80 4.86
CA LYS A 131 -1.48 -11.70 4.76
C LYS A 131 -1.90 -11.01 3.48
N CYS A 132 -1.08 -10.08 3.00
CA CYS A 132 -1.24 -9.40 1.72
C CYS A 132 0.12 -9.13 1.07
N THR A 133 0.08 -8.82 -0.23
CA THR A 133 1.23 -8.29 -0.97
C THR A 133 0.80 -6.99 -1.63
N LEU A 134 1.53 -5.92 -1.36
CA LEU A 134 1.33 -4.59 -1.91
C LEU A 134 2.47 -4.26 -2.85
N GLY A 135 2.17 -4.04 -4.14
CA GLY A 135 3.15 -3.68 -5.17
C GLY A 135 3.14 -2.20 -5.48
N PHE A 136 4.30 -1.67 -5.88
CA PHE A 136 4.56 -0.24 -6.04
C PHE A 136 5.08 0.11 -7.43
N THR A 137 4.75 1.31 -7.92
CA THR A 137 5.11 1.81 -9.26
C THR A 137 6.62 1.99 -9.46
N HIS A 138 7.04 2.03 -10.74
CA HIS A 138 8.41 2.37 -11.16
C HIS A 138 8.62 3.89 -11.24
N THR A 139 8.33 4.63 -10.19
CA THR A 139 8.52 6.08 -10.11
C THR A 139 9.52 6.40 -9.00
N GLU A 140 10.19 7.56 -9.06
CA GLU A 140 11.16 8.00 -8.06
C GLU A 140 10.58 7.87 -6.64
N LYS A 141 9.38 8.43 -6.42
CA LYS A 141 8.57 8.12 -5.25
C LYS A 141 7.53 7.09 -5.67
N ALA A 142 7.73 5.86 -5.26
CA ALA A 142 6.88 4.73 -5.63
C ALA A 142 5.49 4.86 -5.00
N LYS A 143 4.44 4.54 -5.76
CA LYS A 143 3.05 4.66 -5.31
C LYS A 143 2.43 3.28 -5.22
N PRO A 144 1.50 3.04 -4.28
CA PRO A 144 0.70 1.82 -4.25
C PRO A 144 -0.01 1.61 -5.59
N GLN A 145 0.23 0.46 -6.23
CA GLN A 145 -0.28 0.13 -7.57
C GLN A 145 -1.21 -1.07 -7.55
N THR A 146 -0.85 -2.12 -6.83
CA THR A 146 -1.62 -3.36 -6.80
C THR A 146 -1.65 -3.98 -5.42
N LEU A 147 -2.78 -4.59 -5.07
CA LEU A 147 -2.99 -5.31 -3.83
C LEU A 147 -3.42 -6.75 -4.12
N LEU A 148 -2.69 -7.70 -3.57
CA LEU A 148 -2.92 -9.13 -3.69
C LEU A 148 -3.15 -9.75 -2.31
N LYS A 149 -3.91 -10.84 -2.25
CA LYS A 149 -4.15 -11.58 -1.02
C LYS A 149 -2.99 -12.54 -0.76
N GLY A 150 -2.50 -12.59 0.47
CA GLY A 150 -1.43 -13.49 0.89
C GLY A 150 -0.04 -13.05 0.44
N ASN A 151 0.94 -13.90 0.68
CA ASN A 151 2.31 -13.69 0.21
C ASN A 151 2.45 -14.17 -1.24
N GLU A 152 2.69 -13.24 -2.15
CA GLU A 152 2.89 -13.48 -3.57
C GLU A 152 4.35 -13.25 -4.02
N LEU A 153 5.24 -12.92 -3.07
CA LEU A 153 6.67 -12.76 -3.33
C LEU A 153 7.29 -14.13 -3.65
N ARG A 154 8.20 -14.16 -4.63
CA ARG A 154 8.94 -15.36 -5.07
C ARG A 154 10.32 -15.43 -4.45
N ASN A 155 11.00 -14.28 -4.41
CA ASN A 155 12.35 -14.13 -3.86
C ASN A 155 12.34 -13.07 -2.74
N PRO A 156 11.65 -13.37 -1.63
CA PRO A 156 11.49 -12.39 -0.56
C PRO A 156 12.80 -12.17 0.18
N ILE A 157 13.13 -10.91 0.44
CA ILE A 157 14.23 -10.46 1.27
C ILE A 157 13.71 -9.69 2.48
N SER A 158 14.46 -9.70 3.56
CA SER A 158 14.07 -8.99 4.79
C SER A 158 14.35 -7.50 4.66
N VAL A 159 13.46 -6.68 5.21
CA VAL A 159 13.70 -5.25 5.38
C VAL A 159 14.65 -5.01 6.56
N ASP A 160 15.61 -4.12 6.38
CA ASP A 160 16.58 -3.74 7.39
C ASP A 160 16.29 -2.38 8.03
N VAL A 161 15.74 -1.42 7.26
CA VAL A 161 15.34 -0.11 7.78
C VAL A 161 13.97 0.27 7.24
N ILE A 162 13.13 0.76 8.13
CA ILE A 162 11.91 1.49 7.78
C ILE A 162 11.99 2.84 8.47
N ALA A 163 11.84 3.91 7.71
CA ALA A 163 11.76 5.26 8.25
C ALA A 163 10.58 6.00 7.63
N VAL A 164 10.02 6.98 8.32
CA VAL A 164 8.86 7.74 7.89
C VAL A 164 9.05 9.21 8.18
N LYS A 165 8.53 10.07 7.28
CA LYS A 165 8.40 11.51 7.50
C LYS A 165 7.05 12.00 6.97
N ASN A 166 6.62 13.18 7.41
CA ASN A 166 5.53 13.87 6.73
C ASN A 166 6.02 14.50 5.42
N GLU A 167 5.13 14.63 4.46
CA GLU A 167 5.44 15.32 3.20
C GLU A 167 5.91 16.75 3.49
N GLY A 168 7.00 17.16 2.85
CA GLY A 168 7.63 18.48 3.07
C GLY A 168 8.65 18.53 4.20
N GLU A 169 8.73 17.55 5.09
CA GLU A 169 9.81 17.44 6.08
C GLU A 169 11.11 16.96 5.42
N GLU A 170 12.27 17.39 5.93
CA GLU A 170 13.56 16.90 5.46
C GLU A 170 14.02 15.62 6.15
N LEU A 171 13.60 15.43 7.41
CA LEU A 171 14.12 14.42 8.30
C LEU A 171 13.19 13.21 8.38
N PHE A 172 13.70 12.02 8.06
CA PHE A 172 13.01 10.76 8.28
C PHE A 172 13.20 10.26 9.71
N ASN A 173 12.12 9.94 10.39
CA ASN A 173 12.14 9.29 11.69
C ASN A 173 12.21 7.78 11.50
N ILE A 174 13.23 7.15 12.07
CA ILE A 174 13.39 5.69 11.99
C ILE A 174 12.33 5.03 12.86
N VAL A 175 11.54 4.13 12.25
CA VAL A 175 10.52 3.32 12.95
C VAL A 175 10.97 1.88 13.16
N TYR A 176 11.92 1.42 12.35
CA TYR A 176 12.51 0.08 12.49
C TYR A 176 13.93 0.04 11.96
N VAL A 177 14.81 -0.62 12.70
CA VAL A 177 16.17 -1.04 12.27
C VAL A 177 16.35 -2.49 12.68
N SER A 178 16.80 -3.34 11.75
CA SER A 178 17.18 -4.73 12.07
C SER A 178 18.42 -4.74 12.98
N ASN A 179 18.63 -5.84 13.71
CA ASN A 179 19.82 -6.02 14.56
C ASN A 179 21.13 -6.20 13.77
N LYS A 180 21.12 -6.02 12.45
CA LYS A 180 22.30 -6.05 11.59
C LYS A 180 23.05 -4.72 11.70
N ASN A 181 24.37 -4.75 11.52
CA ASN A 181 25.19 -3.54 11.43
C ASN A 181 24.84 -2.76 10.17
N ILE A 182 23.99 -1.76 10.31
CA ILE A 182 23.56 -0.88 9.24
C ILE A 182 24.26 0.45 9.38
N ASN A 183 25.01 0.82 8.33
CA ASN A 183 25.59 2.15 8.25
C ASN A 183 24.54 3.16 7.79
N LEU A 184 23.93 3.90 8.73
CA LEU A 184 22.93 4.91 8.41
C LEU A 184 23.52 6.14 7.69
N GLU A 185 24.83 6.38 7.80
CA GLU A 185 25.50 7.50 7.14
C GLU A 185 25.63 7.34 5.61
N GLN A 186 25.45 6.13 5.11
CA GLN A 186 25.47 5.87 3.67
C GLN A 186 24.28 6.45 2.91
N PHE A 187 23.19 6.82 3.62
CA PHE A 187 22.01 7.35 2.97
C PHE A 187 22.21 8.83 2.60
N PRO A 188 21.91 9.23 1.33
CA PRO A 188 21.99 10.63 0.90
C PRO A 188 20.84 11.50 1.44
N ILE A 189 20.19 11.05 2.49
CA ILE A 189 19.04 11.67 3.15
C ILE A 189 19.23 11.65 4.66
N LYS A 190 18.61 12.59 5.35
CA LYS A 190 18.75 12.72 6.81
C LYS A 190 17.82 11.73 7.52
N LEU A 191 18.40 10.85 8.33
CA LEU A 191 17.69 9.91 9.21
C LEU A 191 17.88 10.32 10.68
N LYS A 192 16.84 10.07 11.49
CA LYS A 192 16.85 10.34 12.94
C LYS A 192 16.25 9.16 13.69
#